data_cb948cb041a03efb6758089d4be6c18e
#
_entry.id   cb948cb041a03efb6758089d4be6c18e
#
_cell.length_a   1.000
_cell.length_b   1.000
_cell.length_c   1.000
_cell.angle_alpha   90.00
_cell.angle_beta   90.00
_cell.angle_gamma   90.00
#
_symmetry.space_group_name_H-M   'P 1'
#
loop_
_entity.id
_entity.type
_entity.pdbx_description
1 polymer ?
#
loop_
_entity_poly.entity_id
_entity_poly.type
_entity_poly.pdbx_seq_one_letter_code
_entity_poly.pdbx_strand_id
1 'polypeptide(L)'
;MYRRGVRLITLTHNQENTLGYPNCLEPDAGLKPFGIEAVRRMNELGIIIDTAHLSDGGFWDVVKHSSKPFVASHSNARELCPVMRNLTDDMLRAVADKGGMVGLNYAADFLVDKTRYTYCADIARHARYMADKAGVDIVALGSDFDGISSTLEFGGVEGLGMIEEALNRCFTADEVDKITHLNALRVIKDTVG
;
A
#
# COMPACT_ATOMS: atom_id res chain seq x y z
N MET A 1 21.06 -8.34 -2.38
CA MET A 1 20.09 -7.35 -2.91
C MET A 1 20.53 -5.93 -2.54
N TYR A 2 20.71 -5.56 -1.26
CA TYR A 2 21.07 -4.22 -0.82
C TYR A 2 22.26 -3.58 -1.55
N ARG A 3 23.41 -4.31 -1.68
CA ARG A 3 24.60 -3.84 -2.41
C ARG A 3 24.35 -3.57 -3.90
N ARG A 4 23.24 -4.06 -4.47
CA ARG A 4 22.80 -3.82 -5.85
C ARG A 4 21.79 -2.69 -5.97
N GLY A 5 21.54 -1.92 -4.89
CA GLY A 5 20.66 -0.78 -4.90
C GLY A 5 19.18 -1.07 -4.53
N VAL A 6 18.82 -2.31 -4.19
CA VAL A 6 17.43 -2.62 -3.75
C VAL A 6 17.16 -1.94 -2.42
N ARG A 7 16.06 -1.17 -2.34
CA ARG A 7 15.64 -0.40 -1.16
C ARG A 7 14.20 -0.64 -0.74
N LEU A 8 13.43 -1.43 -1.49
CA LEU A 8 12.08 -1.87 -1.16
C LEU A 8 11.91 -3.32 -1.60
N ILE A 9 11.26 -4.15 -0.78
CA ILE A 9 10.96 -5.55 -1.10
C ILE A 9 9.54 -5.88 -0.64
N THR A 10 8.69 -6.32 -1.58
CA THR A 10 7.40 -6.94 -1.32
C THR A 10 7.61 -8.37 -0.84
N LEU A 11 7.06 -8.72 0.33
CA LEU A 11 7.36 -10.01 0.98
C LEU A 11 6.75 -11.21 0.25
N THR A 12 5.54 -11.05 -0.26
CA THR A 12 4.81 -12.09 -1.01
C THR A 12 4.17 -11.49 -2.25
N HIS A 13 3.83 -12.33 -3.23
CA HIS A 13 2.93 -11.98 -4.33
C HIS A 13 1.69 -12.90 -4.24
N ASN A 14 1.34 -13.62 -5.28
CA ASN A 14 0.15 -14.49 -5.31
C ASN A 14 0.45 -15.96 -4.94
N GLN A 15 1.65 -16.26 -4.49
CA GLN A 15 2.10 -17.59 -4.11
C GLN A 15 2.80 -17.57 -2.75
N GLU A 16 2.65 -18.66 -2.01
CA GLU A 16 3.44 -18.94 -0.82
C GLU A 16 4.94 -18.98 -1.15
N ASN A 17 5.75 -18.47 -0.26
CA ASN A 17 7.22 -18.54 -0.36
C ASN A 17 7.86 -18.82 1.01
N THR A 18 9.18 -18.72 1.09
CA THR A 18 9.92 -18.94 2.36
C THR A 18 9.70 -17.87 3.42
N LEU A 19 9.14 -16.71 3.07
CA LEU A 19 8.88 -15.58 3.98
C LEU A 19 7.49 -15.68 4.62
N GLY A 20 6.47 -16.11 3.86
CA GLY A 20 5.09 -16.09 4.35
C GLY A 20 4.08 -16.53 3.30
N TYR A 21 2.84 -16.12 3.52
CA TYR A 21 1.67 -16.48 2.74
C TYR A 21 1.03 -15.23 2.13
N PRO A 22 0.51 -15.34 0.91
CA PRO A 22 -0.28 -14.26 0.33
C PRO A 22 -1.71 -14.28 0.87
N ASN A 23 -2.37 -13.12 0.86
CA ASN A 23 -3.75 -12.96 1.30
C ASN A 23 -4.79 -13.77 0.50
N CYS A 24 -4.48 -14.18 -0.73
CA CYS A 24 -5.37 -14.97 -1.58
C CYS A 24 -5.35 -16.47 -1.28
N LEU A 25 -4.40 -16.98 -0.49
CA LEU A 25 -4.29 -18.40 -0.15
C LEU A 25 -4.58 -18.65 1.34
N GLU A 26 -3.83 -18.03 2.22
CA GLU A 26 -3.91 -18.26 3.68
C GLU A 26 -3.98 -16.89 4.40
N PRO A 27 -5.17 -16.26 4.42
CA PRO A 27 -5.30 -14.88 4.91
C PRO A 27 -4.90 -14.71 6.39
N ASP A 28 -5.12 -15.72 7.22
CA ASP A 28 -4.84 -15.66 8.65
C ASP A 28 -3.44 -16.15 9.04
N ALA A 29 -2.68 -16.72 8.09
CA ALA A 29 -1.35 -17.24 8.36
C ALA A 29 -0.34 -16.11 8.57
N GLY A 30 0.50 -16.24 9.61
CA GLY A 30 1.58 -15.31 9.90
C GLY A 30 2.81 -15.50 9.01
N LEU A 31 3.84 -14.67 9.25
CA LEU A 31 5.15 -14.85 8.64
C LEU A 31 5.78 -16.17 9.10
N LYS A 32 6.51 -16.82 8.20
CA LYS A 32 7.36 -17.95 8.56
C LYS A 32 8.58 -17.48 9.37
N PRO A 33 9.26 -18.38 10.12
CA PRO A 33 10.43 -17.98 10.92
C PRO A 33 11.47 -17.18 10.12
N PHE A 34 11.76 -17.59 8.89
CA PHE A 34 12.68 -16.86 8.01
C PHE A 34 12.13 -15.50 7.58
N GLY A 35 10.82 -15.35 7.45
CA GLY A 35 10.15 -14.07 7.17
C GLY A 35 10.35 -13.06 8.31
N ILE A 36 10.24 -13.51 9.56
CA ILE A 36 10.49 -12.67 10.74
C ILE A 36 11.96 -12.21 10.79
N GLU A 37 12.89 -13.12 10.51
CA GLU A 37 14.32 -12.76 10.40
C GLU A 37 14.58 -11.77 9.27
N ALA A 38 13.94 -11.97 8.12
CA ALA A 38 14.05 -11.07 6.96
C ALA A 38 13.54 -9.65 7.29
N VAL A 39 12.40 -9.51 7.99
CA VAL A 39 11.84 -8.22 8.45
C VAL A 39 12.88 -7.48 9.31
N ARG A 40 13.46 -8.15 10.29
CA ARG A 40 14.49 -7.55 11.15
C ARG A 40 15.72 -7.12 10.33
N ARG A 41 16.18 -7.99 9.43
CA ARG A 41 17.35 -7.71 8.60
C ARG A 41 17.11 -6.56 7.61
N MET A 42 15.90 -6.44 7.07
CA MET A 42 15.53 -5.32 6.20
C MET A 42 15.57 -4.00 6.97
N ASN A 43 15.08 -3.97 8.21
CA ASN A 43 15.17 -2.77 9.07
C ASN A 43 16.63 -2.35 9.35
N GLU A 44 17.51 -3.31 9.67
CA GLU A 44 18.93 -3.04 9.89
C GLU A 44 19.62 -2.46 8.63
N LEU A 45 19.22 -2.89 7.46
CA LEU A 45 19.78 -2.47 6.18
C LEU A 45 19.14 -1.20 5.61
N GLY A 46 18.06 -0.69 6.18
CA GLY A 46 17.30 0.41 5.58
C GLY A 46 16.59 -0.01 4.28
N ILE A 47 16.04 -1.24 4.26
CA ILE A 47 15.17 -1.70 3.17
C ILE A 47 13.72 -1.56 3.63
N ILE A 48 12.91 -0.86 2.85
CA ILE A 48 11.47 -0.68 3.09
C ILE A 48 10.77 -2.04 2.92
N ILE A 49 9.97 -2.41 3.91
CA ILE A 49 9.14 -3.61 3.86
C ILE A 49 7.83 -3.24 3.19
N ASP A 50 7.44 -3.99 2.17
CA ASP A 50 6.16 -3.85 1.51
C ASP A 50 5.26 -5.04 1.84
N THR A 51 4.08 -4.73 2.39
CA THR A 51 3.05 -5.69 2.82
C THR A 51 1.94 -5.89 1.78
N ALA A 52 2.03 -5.27 0.60
CA ALA A 52 1.10 -5.56 -0.48
C ALA A 52 1.11 -7.07 -0.79
N HIS A 53 -0.05 -7.66 -1.04
CA HIS A 53 -0.29 -9.11 -1.20
C HIS A 53 -0.10 -9.98 0.05
N LEU A 54 0.48 -9.48 1.13
CA LEU A 54 0.72 -10.27 2.33
C LEU A 54 -0.60 -10.63 3.04
N SER A 55 -0.64 -11.82 3.63
CA SER A 55 -1.74 -12.26 4.50
C SER A 55 -1.97 -11.29 5.67
N ASP A 56 -3.18 -11.23 6.19
CA ASP A 56 -3.51 -10.40 7.36
C ASP A 56 -2.65 -10.79 8.58
N GLY A 57 -2.48 -12.10 8.83
CA GLY A 57 -1.57 -12.58 9.88
C GLY A 57 -0.13 -12.13 9.67
N GLY A 58 0.38 -12.20 8.42
CA GLY A 58 1.71 -11.71 8.07
C GLY A 58 1.85 -10.20 8.22
N PHE A 59 0.81 -9.43 7.88
CA PHE A 59 0.78 -7.99 8.12
C PHE A 59 0.96 -7.66 9.61
N TRP A 60 0.22 -8.34 10.50
CA TRP A 60 0.34 -8.12 11.95
C TRP A 60 1.69 -8.55 12.50
N ASP A 61 2.32 -9.58 11.92
CA ASP A 61 3.70 -9.92 12.25
C ASP A 61 4.68 -8.83 11.83
N VAL A 62 4.49 -8.19 10.66
CA VAL A 62 5.29 -7.01 10.27
C VAL A 62 5.09 -5.87 11.26
N VAL A 63 3.85 -5.54 11.64
CA VAL A 63 3.56 -4.53 12.68
C VAL A 63 4.32 -4.82 13.97
N LYS A 64 4.34 -6.08 14.41
CA LYS A 64 5.01 -6.52 15.64
C LYS A 64 6.54 -6.47 15.57
N HIS A 65 7.11 -6.85 14.43
CA HIS A 65 8.55 -7.09 14.32
C HIS A 65 9.31 -5.96 13.61
N SER A 66 8.64 -5.07 12.86
CA SER A 66 9.29 -3.93 12.23
C SER A 66 9.53 -2.80 13.24
N SER A 67 10.76 -2.31 13.26
CA SER A 67 11.20 -1.13 14.03
C SER A 67 11.27 0.13 13.17
N LYS A 68 11.01 0.04 11.88
CA LYS A 68 11.02 1.12 10.89
C LYS A 68 9.64 1.25 10.24
N PRO A 69 9.32 2.39 9.60
CA PRO A 69 8.17 2.50 8.73
C PRO A 69 8.14 1.37 7.69
N PHE A 70 6.94 0.87 7.40
CA PHE A 70 6.69 -0.08 6.32
C PHE A 70 5.54 0.42 5.44
N VAL A 71 5.34 -0.19 4.29
CA VAL A 71 4.33 0.25 3.34
C VAL A 71 3.40 -0.89 2.93
N ALA A 72 2.22 -0.53 2.42
CA ALA A 72 1.47 -1.33 1.49
C ALA A 72 1.51 -0.59 0.15
N SER A 73 2.39 -0.97 -0.75
CA SER A 73 2.70 -0.20 -1.94
C SER A 73 1.49 0.02 -2.86
N HIS A 74 0.52 -0.91 -2.86
CA HIS A 74 -0.69 -0.83 -3.66
C HIS A 74 -1.85 -1.60 -3.00
N SER A 75 -2.64 -0.91 -2.17
CA SER A 75 -3.82 -1.45 -1.46
C SER A 75 -4.85 -0.34 -1.21
N ASN A 76 -6.10 -0.74 -0.98
CA ASN A 76 -7.20 0.19 -0.75
C ASN A 76 -7.90 -0.08 0.60
N ALA A 77 -9.02 0.60 0.88
CA ALA A 77 -9.81 0.41 2.09
C ALA A 77 -10.79 -0.77 1.94
N ARG A 78 -10.69 -1.77 2.81
CA ARG A 78 -11.54 -2.99 2.81
C ARG A 78 -13.00 -2.68 3.12
N GLU A 79 -13.27 -1.67 3.93
CA GLU A 79 -14.63 -1.24 4.25
C GLU A 79 -15.40 -0.67 3.04
N LEU A 80 -14.70 -0.11 2.05
CA LEU A 80 -15.31 0.38 0.82
C LEU A 80 -15.43 -0.69 -0.26
N CYS A 81 -14.48 -1.63 -0.31
CA CYS A 81 -14.48 -2.77 -1.21
C CYS A 81 -13.94 -4.00 -0.45
N PRO A 82 -14.83 -4.94 -0.04
CA PRO A 82 -14.49 -6.00 0.93
C PRO A 82 -13.74 -7.17 0.30
N VAL A 83 -12.58 -6.89 -0.26
CA VAL A 83 -11.64 -7.89 -0.79
C VAL A 83 -10.40 -8.02 0.09
N MET A 84 -9.83 -9.20 0.15
CA MET A 84 -8.66 -9.49 1.01
C MET A 84 -7.40 -8.71 0.63
N ARG A 85 -7.34 -8.19 -0.61
CA ARG A 85 -6.23 -7.32 -1.08
C ARG A 85 -6.25 -5.93 -0.43
N ASN A 86 -7.37 -5.52 0.14
CA ASN A 86 -7.55 -4.24 0.81
C ASN A 86 -7.29 -4.35 2.31
N LEU A 87 -6.92 -3.23 2.93
CA LEU A 87 -6.61 -3.14 4.35
C LEU A 87 -7.86 -2.76 5.17
N THR A 88 -7.99 -3.37 6.35
CA THR A 88 -9.01 -2.98 7.35
C THR A 88 -8.67 -1.62 7.97
N ASP A 89 -9.65 -1.00 8.63
CA ASP A 89 -9.45 0.26 9.38
C ASP A 89 -8.34 0.15 10.42
N ASP A 90 -8.24 -0.99 11.11
CA ASP A 90 -7.20 -1.22 12.12
C ASP A 90 -5.82 -1.37 11.48
N MET A 91 -5.72 -1.99 10.30
CA MET A 91 -4.49 -2.05 9.54
C MET A 91 -4.05 -0.66 9.05
N LEU A 92 -4.98 0.18 8.58
CA LEU A 92 -4.68 1.56 8.19
C LEU A 92 -4.10 2.36 9.36
N ARG A 93 -4.71 2.25 10.55
CA ARG A 93 -4.20 2.88 11.78
C ARG A 93 -2.81 2.36 12.16
N ALA A 94 -2.60 1.04 12.07
CA ALA A 94 -1.29 0.44 12.37
C ALA A 94 -0.18 0.93 11.41
N VAL A 95 -0.50 1.16 10.12
CA VAL A 95 0.43 1.79 9.18
C VAL A 95 0.75 3.23 9.63
N ALA A 96 -0.26 4.01 10.04
CA ALA A 96 -0.07 5.37 10.54
C ALA A 96 0.82 5.40 11.78
N ASP A 97 0.54 4.55 12.77
CA ASP A 97 1.29 4.46 14.03
C ASP A 97 2.77 4.11 13.79
N LYS A 98 3.08 3.39 12.72
CA LYS A 98 4.44 3.05 12.30
C LYS A 98 5.08 4.10 11.38
N GLY A 99 4.39 5.19 11.07
CA GLY A 99 4.89 6.22 10.14
C GLY A 99 4.97 5.74 8.69
N GLY A 100 4.23 4.69 8.34
CA GLY A 100 4.22 4.09 7.01
C GLY A 100 3.34 4.84 6.00
N MET A 101 3.07 4.19 4.87
CA MET A 101 2.12 4.67 3.86
C MET A 101 1.40 3.52 3.15
N VAL A 102 0.26 3.84 2.56
CA VAL A 102 -0.53 2.94 1.70
C VAL A 102 -0.71 3.61 0.34
N GLY A 103 -0.16 3.00 -0.69
CA GLY A 103 -0.36 3.41 -2.08
C GLY A 103 -1.71 2.91 -2.60
N LEU A 104 -2.52 3.81 -3.15
CA LEU A 104 -3.81 3.49 -3.75
C LEU A 104 -3.61 2.61 -4.99
N ASN A 105 -4.19 1.41 -4.97
CA ASN A 105 -4.21 0.51 -6.12
C ASN A 105 -5.33 0.93 -7.10
N TYR A 106 -5.04 0.90 -8.40
CA TYR A 106 -6.00 1.32 -9.43
C TYR A 106 -6.78 0.15 -10.05
N ALA A 107 -6.62 -1.08 -9.55
CA ALA A 107 -7.44 -2.19 -9.98
C ALA A 107 -8.92 -1.93 -9.65
N ALA A 108 -9.78 -2.00 -10.66
CA ALA A 108 -11.20 -1.74 -10.53
C ALA A 108 -11.86 -2.63 -9.45
N ASP A 109 -11.53 -3.92 -9.44
CA ASP A 109 -12.06 -4.91 -8.49
C ASP A 109 -11.64 -4.65 -7.03
N PHE A 110 -10.66 -3.76 -6.79
CA PHE A 110 -10.21 -3.37 -5.44
C PHE A 110 -10.74 -1.99 -5.01
N LEU A 111 -11.39 -1.28 -5.91
CA LEU A 111 -12.03 0.02 -5.66
C LEU A 111 -13.56 -0.10 -5.57
N VAL A 112 -14.16 -0.88 -6.49
CA VAL A 112 -15.61 -1.09 -6.56
C VAL A 112 -15.88 -2.56 -6.89
N ASP A 113 -16.75 -3.21 -6.13
CA ASP A 113 -17.10 -4.61 -6.37
C ASP A 113 -17.69 -4.83 -7.78
N LYS A 114 -17.21 -5.87 -8.45
CA LYS A 114 -17.75 -6.37 -9.75
C LYS A 114 -17.70 -5.38 -10.92
N THR A 115 -16.70 -4.51 -10.96
CA THR A 115 -16.47 -3.61 -12.11
C THR A 115 -15.13 -3.91 -12.79
N ARG A 116 -15.03 -3.53 -14.07
CA ARG A 116 -13.74 -3.54 -14.81
C ARG A 116 -13.24 -2.11 -15.13
N TYR A 117 -13.98 -1.11 -14.69
CA TYR A 117 -13.67 0.28 -14.97
C TYR A 117 -13.19 0.96 -13.69
N THR A 118 -12.08 1.67 -13.79
CA THR A 118 -11.53 2.51 -12.74
C THR A 118 -11.77 3.97 -13.08
N TYR A 119 -12.47 4.67 -12.20
CA TYR A 119 -12.69 6.10 -12.29
C TYR A 119 -11.81 6.85 -11.27
N CYS A 120 -11.34 8.04 -11.64
CA CYS A 120 -10.57 8.89 -10.73
C CYS A 120 -11.35 9.21 -9.45
N ALA A 121 -12.67 9.32 -9.55
CA ALA A 121 -13.55 9.54 -8.40
C ALA A 121 -13.52 8.38 -7.39
N ASP A 122 -13.38 7.13 -7.83
CA ASP A 122 -13.29 5.98 -6.93
C ASP A 122 -11.94 5.96 -6.19
N ILE A 123 -10.85 6.30 -6.88
CA ILE A 123 -9.52 6.46 -6.28
C ILE A 123 -9.57 7.56 -5.21
N ALA A 124 -10.13 8.74 -5.54
CA ALA A 124 -10.26 9.87 -4.61
C ALA A 124 -11.16 9.51 -3.41
N ARG A 125 -12.22 8.71 -3.60
CA ARG A 125 -13.08 8.23 -2.52
C ARG A 125 -12.33 7.34 -1.53
N HIS A 126 -11.50 6.40 -2.02
CA HIS A 126 -10.65 5.57 -1.17
C HIS A 126 -9.59 6.41 -0.45
N ALA A 127 -8.95 7.37 -1.15
CA ALA A 127 -8.01 8.31 -0.56
C ALA A 127 -8.64 9.08 0.62
N ARG A 128 -9.85 9.65 0.41
CA ARG A 128 -10.55 10.41 1.45
C ARG A 128 -10.90 9.53 2.64
N TYR A 129 -11.46 8.34 2.39
CA TYR A 129 -11.77 7.38 3.45
C TYR A 129 -10.55 7.03 4.29
N MET A 130 -9.44 6.67 3.66
CA MET A 130 -8.21 6.29 4.35
C MET A 130 -7.65 7.46 5.16
N ALA A 131 -7.70 8.68 4.61
CA ALA A 131 -7.30 9.89 5.32
C ALA A 131 -8.19 10.18 6.54
N ASP A 132 -9.51 9.96 6.44
CA ASP A 132 -10.45 10.12 7.57
C ASP A 132 -10.22 9.09 8.68
N LYS A 133 -9.74 7.89 8.35
CA LYS A 133 -9.50 6.79 9.32
C LYS A 133 -8.14 6.83 10.00
N ALA A 134 -7.12 7.27 9.30
CA ALA A 134 -5.73 7.15 9.75
C ALA A 134 -4.84 8.38 9.45
N GLY A 135 -5.45 9.45 8.92
CA GLY A 135 -4.72 10.67 8.56
C GLY A 135 -4.22 10.67 7.12
N VAL A 136 -4.07 11.87 6.54
CA VAL A 136 -3.61 12.04 5.15
C VAL A 136 -2.16 11.57 4.94
N ASP A 137 -1.36 11.54 6.00
CA ASP A 137 0.06 11.18 5.94
C ASP A 137 0.31 9.71 5.57
N ILE A 138 -0.72 8.84 5.63
CA ILE A 138 -0.59 7.47 5.14
C ILE A 138 -0.93 7.29 3.66
N VAL A 139 -1.60 8.25 3.03
CA VAL A 139 -2.15 8.06 1.68
C VAL A 139 -1.10 8.39 0.61
N ALA A 140 -0.91 7.50 -0.35
CA ALA A 140 -0.03 7.71 -1.49
C ALA A 140 -0.63 7.12 -2.78
N LEU A 141 -0.03 7.39 -3.94
CA LEU A 141 -0.39 6.77 -5.21
C LEU A 141 0.41 5.48 -5.41
N GLY A 142 -0.25 4.36 -5.66
CA GLY A 142 0.35 3.04 -5.76
C GLY A 142 0.10 2.31 -7.09
N SER A 143 -0.70 2.87 -7.95
CA SER A 143 -1.10 2.46 -9.31
C SER A 143 -1.29 0.97 -9.58
N ASP A 144 -0.21 0.21 -9.69
CA ASP A 144 -0.18 -1.19 -10.17
C ASP A 144 -0.42 -1.30 -11.71
N PHE A 145 0.00 -0.28 -12.49
CA PHE A 145 -0.32 -0.14 -13.92
C PHE A 145 -0.06 -1.40 -14.76
N ASP A 146 1.09 -2.05 -14.59
CA ASP A 146 1.46 -3.22 -15.40
C ASP A 146 0.92 -4.54 -14.83
N GLY A 147 0.35 -4.52 -13.61
CA GLY A 147 -0.15 -5.68 -12.89
C GLY A 147 -1.68 -5.87 -12.98
N ILE A 148 -2.41 -4.92 -13.56
CA ILE A 148 -3.87 -4.91 -13.61
C ILE A 148 -4.43 -4.97 -15.02
N SER A 149 -5.65 -5.51 -15.15
CA SER A 149 -6.39 -5.59 -16.42
C SER A 149 -7.61 -4.66 -16.47
N SER A 150 -7.67 -3.67 -15.59
CA SER A 150 -8.75 -2.69 -15.52
C SER A 150 -8.70 -1.71 -16.68
N THR A 151 -9.86 -1.24 -17.12
CA THR A 151 -9.96 -0.11 -18.04
C THR A 151 -9.93 1.17 -17.20
N LEU A 152 -8.89 1.96 -17.37
CA LEU A 152 -8.68 3.19 -16.61
C LEU A 152 -9.29 4.38 -17.36
N GLU A 153 -10.10 5.20 -16.68
CA GLU A 153 -10.67 6.45 -17.21
C GLU A 153 -9.58 7.37 -17.79
N PHE A 154 -8.42 7.37 -17.19
CA PHE A 154 -7.30 8.26 -17.47
C PHE A 154 -6.19 7.62 -18.35
N GLY A 155 -6.42 6.42 -18.89
CA GLY A 155 -5.45 5.73 -19.75
C GLY A 155 -4.31 5.10 -18.98
N GLY A 156 -3.21 5.79 -18.80
CA GLY A 156 -2.01 5.31 -18.11
C GLY A 156 -1.31 6.44 -17.32
N VAL A 157 0.00 6.39 -17.25
CA VAL A 157 0.80 7.36 -16.49
C VAL A 157 0.62 8.80 -17.01
N GLU A 158 0.33 8.97 -18.28
CA GLU A 158 0.05 10.25 -18.92
C GLU A 158 -1.24 10.93 -18.38
N GLY A 159 -2.15 10.15 -17.79
CA GLY A 159 -3.40 10.63 -17.23
C GLY A 159 -3.38 10.92 -15.72
N LEU A 160 -2.23 10.86 -15.06
CA LEU A 160 -2.13 11.10 -13.60
C LEU A 160 -2.68 12.47 -13.17
N GLY A 161 -2.62 13.48 -14.03
CA GLY A 161 -3.23 14.79 -13.77
C GLY A 161 -4.74 14.74 -13.53
N MET A 162 -5.47 13.76 -14.12
CA MET A 162 -6.90 13.57 -13.85
C MET A 162 -7.16 13.06 -12.42
N ILE A 163 -6.26 12.21 -11.89
CA ILE A 163 -6.32 11.76 -10.49
C ILE A 163 -6.07 12.95 -9.56
N GLU A 164 -5.06 13.78 -9.85
CA GLU A 164 -4.77 15.00 -9.09
C GLU A 164 -5.97 15.97 -9.08
N GLU A 165 -6.63 16.18 -10.23
CA GLU A 165 -7.86 16.95 -10.29
C GLU A 165 -8.99 16.36 -9.43
N ALA A 166 -9.15 15.03 -9.40
CA ALA A 166 -10.14 14.37 -8.54
C ALA A 166 -9.81 14.53 -7.05
N LEU A 167 -8.53 14.43 -6.68
CA LEU A 167 -8.07 14.67 -5.32
C LEU A 167 -8.29 16.13 -4.88
N ASN A 168 -8.02 17.10 -5.73
CA ASN A 168 -8.23 18.54 -5.45
C ASN A 168 -9.71 18.91 -5.17
N ARG A 169 -10.66 18.02 -5.49
CA ARG A 169 -12.09 18.22 -5.14
C ARG A 169 -12.42 17.87 -3.69
N CYS A 170 -11.56 17.13 -3.00
CA CYS A 170 -11.80 16.63 -1.64
C CYS A 170 -10.63 16.81 -0.67
N PHE A 171 -9.51 17.36 -1.13
CA PHE A 171 -8.32 17.65 -0.35
C PHE A 171 -7.83 19.07 -0.61
N THR A 172 -7.09 19.64 0.34
CA THR A 172 -6.35 20.89 0.12
C THR A 172 -5.12 20.65 -0.75
N ALA A 173 -4.55 21.69 -1.35
CA ALA A 173 -3.34 21.58 -2.18
C ALA A 173 -2.18 20.92 -1.42
N ASP A 174 -1.95 21.30 -0.15
CA ASP A 174 -0.91 20.71 0.69
C ASP A 174 -1.13 19.22 0.94
N GLU A 175 -2.40 18.78 1.09
CA GLU A 175 -2.75 17.36 1.23
C GLU A 175 -2.56 16.60 -0.08
N VAL A 176 -2.86 17.20 -1.22
CA VAL A 176 -2.61 16.60 -2.54
C VAL A 176 -1.12 16.41 -2.76
N ASP A 177 -0.27 17.39 -2.40
CA ASP A 177 1.19 17.24 -2.45
C ASP A 177 1.69 16.09 -1.57
N LYS A 178 1.11 15.92 -0.39
CA LYS A 178 1.40 14.76 0.47
C LYS A 178 1.07 13.45 -0.22
N ILE A 179 -0.15 13.33 -0.77
CA ILE A 179 -0.65 12.11 -1.42
C ILE A 179 0.17 11.77 -2.66
N THR A 180 0.50 12.76 -3.48
CA THR A 180 1.16 12.54 -4.77
C THR A 180 2.64 12.20 -4.63
N HIS A 181 3.35 12.74 -3.63
CA HIS A 181 4.80 12.51 -3.52
C HIS A 181 5.41 12.64 -2.12
N LEU A 182 4.96 13.58 -1.26
CA LEU A 182 5.66 13.86 -0.01
C LEU A 182 5.62 12.69 1.00
N ASN A 183 4.51 11.95 1.07
CA ASN A 183 4.40 10.78 1.95
C ASN A 183 5.38 9.67 1.54
N ALA A 184 5.53 9.42 0.24
CA ALA A 184 6.50 8.45 -0.27
C ALA A 184 7.94 8.89 0.03
N LEU A 185 8.26 10.16 -0.22
CA LEU A 185 9.58 10.73 0.08
C LEU A 185 9.91 10.67 1.57
N ARG A 186 8.94 10.93 2.45
CA ARG A 186 9.11 10.81 3.90
C ARG A 186 9.48 9.38 4.29
N VAL A 187 8.74 8.37 3.84
CA VAL A 187 9.02 6.96 4.17
C VAL A 187 10.39 6.54 3.66
N ILE A 188 10.77 6.97 2.43
CA ILE A 188 12.10 6.71 1.89
C ILE A 188 13.18 7.32 2.81
N LYS A 189 13.04 8.59 3.18
CA LYS A 189 13.99 9.29 4.06
C LYS A 189 14.09 8.63 5.44
N ASP A 190 12.97 8.28 6.04
CA ASP A 190 12.93 7.72 7.40
C ASP A 190 13.45 6.29 7.48
N THR A 191 13.41 5.54 6.37
CA THR A 191 13.82 4.14 6.32
C THR A 191 15.20 3.97 5.71
N VAL A 192 15.45 4.58 4.56
CA VAL A 192 16.67 4.38 3.75
C VAL A 192 17.78 5.35 4.17
N GLY A 193 17.42 6.57 4.56
CA GLY A 193 18.34 7.66 4.94
C GLY A 193 18.61 8.64 3.82
#